data_8717151bc9e56415ec576cc00025458f
#
_entry.id   8717151bc9e56415ec576cc00025458f
#
_cell.length_a   1.000
_cell.length_b   1.000
_cell.length_c   1.000
_cell.angle_alpha   90.00
_cell.angle_beta   90.00
_cell.angle_gamma   90.00
#
_symmetry.space_group_name_H-M   'P 1'
#
loop_
_entity.id
_entity.type
_entity.pdbx_description
1 polymer ?
#
loop_
_entity_poly.entity_id
_entity_poly.type
_entity_poly.pdbx_seq_one_letter_code
_entity_poly.pdbx_strand_id
1 'polypeptide(L)'
;MQNIPTGTEYAKRIRGAFVAAPGQSFLSLDYSQIELRVLAHVSGDPTMTEAFRNDQDIHKITAANVFNVPVDAVTKEMRAAAKTLNFGVIYGMGPQAFARATGKTYEEAVMFIEEYFNDFAEVKFWQDKLINKAKQTGYVENLNGRKRWLPYIASYSTRLA
;
A
#
# COMPACT_ATOMS: atom_id res chain seq x y z
N MET A 1 -22.11 0.11 4.44
CA MET A 1 -21.86 0.83 3.16
C MET A 1 -20.43 0.62 2.61
N GLN A 2 -19.43 0.28 3.43
CA GLN A 2 -18.04 0.05 2.97
C GLN A 2 -17.93 -1.05 1.91
N ASN A 3 -18.71 -2.12 2.02
CA ASN A 3 -18.66 -3.26 1.10
C ASN A 3 -19.48 -3.10 -0.20
N ILE A 4 -20.14 -1.96 -0.39
CA ILE A 4 -20.87 -1.69 -1.64
C ILE A 4 -19.84 -1.16 -2.64
N PRO A 5 -19.66 -1.82 -3.80
CA PRO A 5 -18.70 -1.37 -4.82
C PRO A 5 -18.92 0.09 -5.23
N THR A 6 -17.87 0.75 -5.70
CA THR A 6 -17.92 2.15 -6.13
C THR A 6 -17.60 2.34 -7.62
N GLY A 7 -16.99 1.34 -8.26
CA GLY A 7 -16.38 1.46 -9.58
C GLY A 7 -17.31 1.28 -10.77
N THR A 8 -18.58 0.93 -10.58
CA THR A 8 -19.53 0.71 -11.68
C THR A 8 -20.75 1.64 -11.57
N GLU A 9 -21.44 1.87 -12.68
CA GLU A 9 -22.65 2.69 -12.70
C GLU A 9 -23.76 2.06 -11.82
N TYR A 10 -23.90 0.74 -11.82
CA TYR A 10 -24.82 0.03 -10.93
C TYR A 10 -24.48 0.24 -9.45
N ALA A 11 -23.20 0.23 -9.11
CA ALA A 11 -22.74 0.48 -7.75
C ALA A 11 -23.11 1.88 -7.26
N LYS A 12 -22.98 2.89 -8.11
CA LYS A 12 -23.41 4.27 -7.81
C LYS A 12 -24.92 4.34 -7.56
N ARG A 13 -25.73 3.67 -8.39
CA ARG A 13 -27.20 3.63 -8.22
C ARG A 13 -27.59 2.93 -6.91
N ILE A 14 -26.95 1.80 -6.57
CA ILE A 14 -27.19 1.10 -5.31
C ILE A 14 -26.83 2.02 -4.12
N ARG A 15 -25.69 2.71 -4.18
CA ARG A 15 -25.29 3.66 -3.12
C ARG A 15 -26.28 4.82 -2.99
N GLY A 16 -26.82 5.32 -4.09
CA GLY A 16 -27.83 6.38 -4.11
C GLY A 16 -29.18 5.99 -3.49
N ALA A 17 -29.47 4.69 -3.37
CA ALA A 17 -30.66 4.19 -2.70
C ALA A 17 -30.60 4.29 -1.17
N PHE A 18 -29.40 4.46 -0.60
CA PHE A 18 -29.23 4.69 0.83
C PHE A 18 -29.37 6.18 1.12
N VAL A 19 -30.48 6.55 1.75
CA VAL A 19 -30.78 7.93 2.15
C VAL A 19 -30.85 8.03 3.67
N ALA A 20 -30.42 9.16 4.22
CA ALA A 20 -30.57 9.41 5.65
C ALA A 20 -32.06 9.65 5.99
N ALA A 21 -32.43 9.35 7.22
CA ALA A 21 -33.79 9.68 7.70
C ALA A 21 -34.00 11.21 7.71
N PRO A 22 -35.28 11.69 7.65
CA PRO A 22 -35.56 13.11 7.73
C PRO A 22 -34.87 13.78 8.94
N GLY A 23 -34.19 14.89 8.70
CA GLY A 23 -33.42 15.61 9.72
C GLY A 23 -32.09 15.01 10.12
N GLN A 24 -31.63 13.92 9.45
CA GLN A 24 -30.35 13.29 9.67
C GLN A 24 -29.46 13.36 8.43
N SER A 25 -28.17 13.13 8.62
CA SER A 25 -27.18 13.08 7.53
C SER A 25 -26.27 11.86 7.71
N PHE A 26 -25.79 11.32 6.59
CA PHE A 26 -24.71 10.34 6.64
C PHE A 26 -23.39 11.03 6.97
N LEU A 27 -22.69 10.49 7.96
CA LEU A 27 -21.30 10.86 8.24
C LEU A 27 -20.40 9.75 7.75
N SER A 28 -19.47 10.09 6.85
CA SER A 28 -18.40 9.20 6.39
C SER A 28 -17.08 9.71 6.88
N LEU A 29 -16.41 8.91 7.68
CA LEU A 29 -15.07 9.18 8.20
C LEU A 29 -14.11 8.10 7.71
N ASP A 30 -12.93 8.50 7.27
CA ASP A 30 -11.87 7.59 6.85
C ASP A 30 -10.52 8.12 7.37
N TYR A 31 -9.66 7.20 7.77
CA TYR A 31 -8.30 7.55 8.14
C TYR A 31 -7.47 7.81 6.88
N SER A 32 -6.88 9.00 6.79
CA SER A 32 -6.02 9.34 5.65
C SER A 32 -4.78 8.44 5.61
N GLN A 33 -4.71 7.56 4.61
CA GLN A 33 -3.55 6.72 4.30
C GLN A 33 -3.03 5.90 5.49
N ILE A 34 -3.94 5.35 6.30
CA ILE A 34 -3.59 4.73 7.60
C ILE A 34 -2.59 3.58 7.45
N GLU A 35 -2.70 2.76 6.41
CA GLU A 35 -1.79 1.65 6.17
C GLU A 35 -0.35 2.13 5.96
N LEU A 36 -0.15 3.21 5.19
CA LEU A 36 1.17 3.79 4.95
C LEU A 36 1.72 4.50 6.20
N ARG A 37 0.87 5.12 7.01
CA ARG A 37 1.27 5.69 8.31
C ARG A 37 1.72 4.60 9.29
N VAL A 38 0.99 3.48 9.32
CA VAL A 38 1.39 2.31 10.12
C VAL A 38 2.70 1.73 9.59
N LEU A 39 2.86 1.60 8.27
CA LEU A 39 4.10 1.13 7.66
C LEU A 39 5.29 2.02 8.05
N ALA A 40 5.16 3.34 7.93
CA ALA A 40 6.19 4.29 8.34
C ALA A 40 6.57 4.12 9.82
N HIS A 41 5.58 3.88 10.68
CA HIS A 41 5.81 3.67 12.11
C HIS A 41 6.54 2.35 12.41
N VAL A 42 6.10 1.23 11.79
CA VAL A 42 6.68 -0.09 12.11
C VAL A 42 8.01 -0.35 11.43
N SER A 43 8.27 0.25 10.26
CA SER A 43 9.55 0.18 9.57
C SER A 43 10.57 1.14 10.17
N GLY A 44 10.10 2.26 10.74
CA GLY A 44 10.95 3.37 11.18
C GLY A 44 11.57 4.15 10.03
N ASP A 45 11.05 3.99 8.79
CA ASP A 45 11.59 4.65 7.61
C ASP A 45 11.55 6.18 7.78
N PRO A 46 12.71 6.86 7.70
CA PRO A 46 12.79 8.30 7.97
C PRO A 46 12.08 9.12 6.89
N THR A 47 12.20 8.74 5.63
CA THR A 47 11.59 9.44 4.49
C THR A 47 10.07 9.43 4.58
N MET A 48 9.48 8.25 4.83
CA MET A 48 8.03 8.14 5.04
C MET A 48 7.57 8.90 6.30
N THR A 49 8.32 8.76 7.39
CA THR A 49 7.98 9.38 8.67
C THR A 49 7.99 10.90 8.56
N GLU A 50 9.01 11.46 7.91
CA GLU A 50 9.13 12.90 7.70
C GLU A 50 8.03 13.43 6.77
N ALA A 51 7.75 12.71 5.68
CA ALA A 51 6.66 13.07 4.76
C ALA A 51 5.32 13.20 5.51
N PHE A 52 4.99 12.22 6.37
CA PHE A 52 3.75 12.28 7.14
C PHE A 52 3.75 13.34 8.24
N ARG A 53 4.88 13.63 8.88
CA ARG A 53 5.00 14.71 9.87
C ARG A 53 4.80 16.10 9.26
N ASN A 54 5.25 16.26 8.01
CA ASN A 54 5.13 17.52 7.26
C ASN A 54 3.84 17.58 6.41
N ASP A 55 2.91 16.66 6.62
CA ASP A 55 1.61 16.56 5.91
C ASP A 55 1.76 16.52 4.37
N GLN A 56 2.86 15.91 3.90
CA GLN A 56 3.18 15.80 2.48
C GLN A 56 2.44 14.62 1.83
N ASP A 57 2.22 14.73 0.52
CA ASP A 57 1.62 13.64 -0.27
C ASP A 57 2.64 12.56 -0.59
N ILE A 58 2.66 11.47 0.20
CA ILE A 58 3.60 10.35 0.02
C ILE A 58 3.51 9.73 -1.37
N HIS A 59 2.34 9.73 -2.03
CA HIS A 59 2.21 9.22 -3.39
C HIS A 59 2.89 10.15 -4.41
N LYS A 60 2.90 11.44 -4.14
CA LYS A 60 3.61 12.42 -4.96
C LYS A 60 5.13 12.30 -4.80
N ILE A 61 5.60 12.12 -3.56
CA ILE A 61 7.01 11.90 -3.26
C ILE A 61 7.50 10.62 -3.94
N THR A 62 6.81 9.50 -3.75
CA THR A 62 7.13 8.23 -4.41
C THR A 62 7.15 8.38 -5.94
N ALA A 63 6.18 9.11 -6.51
CA ALA A 63 6.16 9.35 -7.94
C ALA A 63 7.36 10.17 -8.41
N ALA A 64 7.71 11.25 -7.70
CA ALA A 64 8.86 12.09 -8.02
C ALA A 64 10.15 11.28 -8.10
N ASN A 65 10.36 10.41 -7.10
CA ASN A 65 11.54 9.56 -7.01
C ASN A 65 11.55 8.49 -8.10
N VAL A 66 10.52 7.65 -8.17
CA VAL A 66 10.43 6.52 -9.12
C VAL A 66 10.47 6.96 -10.59
N PHE A 67 9.92 8.13 -10.90
CA PHE A 67 9.96 8.70 -12.27
C PHE A 67 11.14 9.67 -12.48
N ASN A 68 11.94 9.91 -11.44
CA ASN A 68 13.08 10.82 -11.45
C ASN A 68 12.69 12.23 -11.99
N VAL A 69 11.64 12.80 -11.43
CA VAL A 69 11.14 14.14 -11.76
C VAL A 69 10.95 14.99 -10.50
N PRO A 70 11.03 16.32 -10.60
CA PRO A 70 10.67 17.20 -9.48
C PRO A 70 9.22 16.94 -9.02
N VAL A 71 8.96 17.08 -7.72
CA VAL A 71 7.62 16.86 -7.12
C VAL A 71 6.53 17.67 -7.83
N ASP A 72 6.83 18.88 -8.25
CA ASP A 72 5.88 19.76 -8.95
C ASP A 72 5.60 19.33 -10.40
N ALA A 73 6.48 18.51 -10.98
CA ALA A 73 6.30 17.94 -12.33
C ALA A 73 5.53 16.60 -12.32
N VAL A 74 5.16 16.09 -11.15
CA VAL A 74 4.41 14.82 -11.03
C VAL A 74 3.02 14.97 -11.63
N THR A 75 2.71 14.18 -12.66
CA THR A 75 1.38 14.12 -13.27
C THR A 75 0.40 13.28 -12.45
N LYS A 76 -0.88 13.37 -12.80
CA LYS A 76 -1.92 12.54 -12.16
C LYS A 76 -1.69 11.04 -12.40
N GLU A 77 -1.21 10.68 -13.58
CA GLU A 77 -0.91 9.30 -13.99
C GLU A 77 0.28 8.75 -13.20
N MET A 78 1.36 9.54 -13.08
CA MET A 78 2.53 9.19 -12.27
C MET A 78 2.13 8.97 -10.80
N ARG A 79 1.34 9.88 -10.24
CA ARG A 79 0.83 9.75 -8.88
C ARG A 79 -0.06 8.53 -8.71
N ALA A 80 -0.89 8.19 -9.69
CA ALA A 80 -1.73 7.00 -9.66
C ALA A 80 -0.90 5.71 -9.69
N ALA A 81 0.13 5.64 -10.55
CA ALA A 81 1.08 4.52 -10.58
C ALA A 81 1.81 4.37 -9.23
N ALA A 82 2.32 5.47 -8.68
CA ALA A 82 2.97 5.48 -7.36
C ALA A 82 2.02 5.07 -6.23
N LYS A 83 0.74 5.45 -6.28
CA LYS A 83 -0.27 4.98 -5.34
C LYS A 83 -0.43 3.46 -5.43
N THR A 84 -0.48 2.91 -6.65
CA THR A 84 -0.55 1.46 -6.87
C THR A 84 0.69 0.76 -6.33
N LEU A 85 1.89 1.35 -6.50
CA LEU A 85 3.14 0.84 -5.97
C LEU A 85 3.16 0.84 -4.44
N ASN A 86 2.85 1.97 -3.82
CA ASN A 86 2.81 2.12 -2.35
C ASN A 86 1.91 1.07 -1.68
N PHE A 87 0.69 0.87 -2.20
CA PHE A 87 -0.19 -0.17 -1.67
C PHE A 87 0.25 -1.57 -2.09
N GLY A 88 0.72 -1.73 -3.32
CA GLY A 88 1.19 -3.00 -3.84
C GLY A 88 2.31 -3.60 -3.00
N VAL A 89 3.28 -2.79 -2.61
CA VAL A 89 4.41 -3.21 -1.76
C VAL A 89 3.94 -3.74 -0.41
N ILE A 90 2.96 -3.10 0.23
CA ILE A 90 2.39 -3.56 1.51
C ILE A 90 1.79 -4.96 1.37
N TYR A 91 1.12 -5.22 0.26
CA TYR A 91 0.43 -6.48 0.00
C TYR A 91 1.26 -7.50 -0.79
N GLY A 92 2.57 -7.29 -0.93
CA GLY A 92 3.48 -8.22 -1.60
C GLY A 92 3.29 -8.31 -3.11
N MET A 93 2.86 -7.24 -3.76
CA MET A 93 2.71 -7.16 -5.20
C MET A 93 4.07 -7.30 -5.89
N GLY A 94 4.23 -8.33 -6.72
CA GLY A 94 5.43 -8.50 -7.54
C GLY A 94 5.36 -7.70 -8.86
N PRO A 95 6.50 -7.65 -9.61
CA PRO A 95 6.62 -6.86 -10.83
C PRO A 95 5.56 -7.20 -11.89
N GLN A 96 5.21 -8.46 -12.07
CA GLN A 96 4.20 -8.86 -13.03
C GLN A 96 2.80 -8.33 -12.74
N ALA A 97 2.42 -8.30 -11.45
CA ALA A 97 1.12 -7.76 -11.04
C ALA A 97 1.11 -6.23 -11.15
N PHE A 98 2.22 -5.57 -10.81
CA PHE A 98 2.37 -4.13 -10.95
C PHE A 98 2.34 -3.70 -12.44
N ALA A 99 3.05 -4.39 -13.31
CA ALA A 99 3.04 -4.15 -14.76
C ALA A 99 1.61 -4.20 -15.32
N ARG A 100 0.84 -5.23 -14.97
CA ARG A 100 -0.57 -5.36 -15.40
C ARG A 100 -1.46 -4.25 -14.85
N ALA A 101 -1.26 -3.84 -13.61
CA ALA A 101 -2.08 -2.82 -12.97
C ALA A 101 -1.83 -1.41 -13.52
N THR A 102 -0.62 -1.15 -14.06
CA THR A 102 -0.20 0.19 -14.50
C THR A 102 -0.04 0.31 -16.02
N GLY A 103 -0.17 -0.80 -16.77
CA GLY A 103 0.05 -0.84 -18.22
C GLY A 103 1.53 -0.72 -18.63
N LYS A 104 2.45 -0.95 -17.69
CA LYS A 104 3.90 -0.88 -17.93
C LYS A 104 4.47 -2.22 -18.37
N THR A 105 5.71 -2.23 -18.89
CA THR A 105 6.43 -3.47 -19.15
C THR A 105 6.89 -4.13 -17.86
N TYR A 106 7.27 -5.39 -17.94
CA TYR A 106 7.81 -6.11 -16.79
C TYR A 106 9.12 -5.50 -16.30
N GLU A 107 9.99 -5.11 -17.23
CA GLU A 107 11.29 -4.49 -16.96
C GLU A 107 11.13 -3.15 -16.24
N GLU A 108 10.23 -2.29 -16.72
CA GLU A 108 9.88 -1.04 -16.03
C GLU A 108 9.34 -1.31 -14.62
N ALA A 109 8.51 -2.34 -14.46
CA ALA A 109 7.95 -2.70 -13.16
C ALA A 109 9.02 -3.17 -12.17
N VAL A 110 10.02 -3.93 -12.63
CA VAL A 110 11.18 -4.32 -11.82
C VAL A 110 11.93 -3.09 -11.37
N MET A 111 12.31 -2.20 -12.30
CA MET A 111 13.03 -0.96 -11.99
C MET A 111 12.27 -0.09 -10.97
N PHE A 112 10.95 0.04 -11.12
CA PHE A 112 10.15 0.85 -10.22
C PHE A 112 10.08 0.28 -8.80
N ILE A 113 10.01 -1.03 -8.67
CA ILE A 113 10.01 -1.69 -7.35
C ILE A 113 11.40 -1.60 -6.70
N GLU A 114 12.47 -1.73 -7.47
CA GLU A 114 13.85 -1.57 -6.98
C GLU A 114 14.08 -0.14 -6.49
N GLU A 115 13.71 0.87 -7.29
CA GLU A 115 13.83 2.28 -6.92
C GLU A 115 13.01 2.61 -5.67
N TYR A 116 11.79 2.09 -5.58
CA TYR A 116 10.98 2.22 -4.37
C TYR A 116 11.70 1.73 -3.11
N PHE A 117 12.33 0.56 -3.18
CA PHE A 117 13.05 0.02 -2.04
C PHE A 117 14.42 0.69 -1.79
N ASN A 118 15.00 1.34 -2.78
CA ASN A 118 16.16 2.22 -2.57
C ASN A 118 15.76 3.47 -1.77
N ASP A 119 14.62 4.07 -2.10
CA ASP A 119 14.09 5.25 -1.42
C ASP A 119 13.59 4.96 0.00
N PHE A 120 12.98 3.78 0.18
CA PHE A 120 12.40 3.32 1.44
C PHE A 120 13.09 2.04 1.94
N ALA A 121 14.39 2.13 2.13
CA ALA A 121 15.25 0.97 2.47
C ALA A 121 14.83 0.30 3.79
N GLU A 122 14.38 1.08 4.78
CA GLU A 122 13.93 0.55 6.06
C GLU A 122 12.63 -0.25 5.94
N VAL A 123 11.79 0.06 4.95
CA VAL A 123 10.59 -0.74 4.63
C VAL A 123 11.01 -2.13 4.17
N LYS A 124 11.98 -2.21 3.24
CA LYS A 124 12.52 -3.50 2.75
C LYS A 124 13.15 -4.31 3.88
N PHE A 125 14.00 -3.68 4.67
CA PHE A 125 14.65 -4.31 5.82
C PHE A 125 13.63 -4.85 6.82
N TRP A 126 12.60 -4.07 7.15
CA TRP A 126 11.53 -4.48 8.06
C TRP A 126 10.74 -5.67 7.51
N GLN A 127 10.38 -5.65 6.21
CA GLN A 127 9.68 -6.77 5.58
C GLN A 127 10.49 -8.05 5.62
N ASP A 128 11.77 -8.00 5.25
CA ASP A 128 12.66 -9.17 5.26
C ASP A 128 12.84 -9.74 6.68
N LYS A 129 13.01 -8.86 7.65
CA LYS A 129 13.08 -9.23 9.08
C LYS A 129 11.79 -9.91 9.56
N LEU A 130 10.63 -9.37 9.17
CA LEU A 130 9.33 -9.93 9.53
C LEU A 130 9.12 -11.31 8.91
N ILE A 131 9.43 -11.47 7.61
CA ILE A 131 9.34 -12.76 6.90
C ILE A 131 10.27 -13.79 7.53
N ASN A 132 11.52 -13.42 7.83
CA ASN A 132 12.47 -14.33 8.46
C ASN A 132 12.02 -14.75 9.87
N LYS A 133 11.50 -13.81 10.66
CA LYS A 133 10.90 -14.12 11.97
C LYS A 133 9.71 -15.07 11.80
N ALA A 134 8.83 -14.81 10.85
CA ALA A 134 7.66 -15.66 10.61
C ALA A 134 8.05 -17.09 10.21
N LYS A 135 9.07 -17.26 9.36
CA LYS A 135 9.61 -18.59 8.99
C LYS A 135 10.15 -19.37 10.19
N GLN A 136 10.75 -18.67 11.16
CA GLN A 136 11.31 -19.28 12.37
C GLN A 136 10.24 -19.63 13.42
N THR A 137 9.23 -18.75 13.56
CA THR A 137 8.25 -18.83 14.67
C THR A 137 6.92 -19.44 14.25
N GLY A 138 6.60 -19.47 12.95
CA GLY A 138 5.32 -19.89 12.40
C GLY A 138 4.19 -18.87 12.57
N TYR A 139 4.48 -17.65 13.02
CA TYR A 139 3.47 -16.59 13.16
C TYR A 139 4.04 -15.19 12.94
N VAL A 140 3.16 -14.25 12.67
CA VAL A 140 3.42 -12.82 12.77
C VAL A 140 2.58 -12.21 13.91
N GLU A 141 3.02 -11.05 14.39
CA GLU A 141 2.41 -10.37 15.53
C GLU A 141 2.23 -8.89 15.22
N ASN A 142 1.08 -8.32 15.56
CA ASN A 142 0.85 -6.89 15.44
C ASN A 142 1.37 -6.12 16.68
N LEU A 143 1.29 -4.79 16.63
CA LEU A 143 1.77 -3.90 17.70
C LEU A 143 1.14 -4.17 19.08
N ASN A 144 -0.06 -4.77 19.12
CA ASN A 144 -0.78 -5.09 20.36
C ASN A 144 -0.56 -6.55 20.81
N GLY A 145 0.40 -7.27 20.23
CA GLY A 145 0.70 -8.67 20.59
C GLY A 145 -0.26 -9.71 20.02
N ARG A 146 -1.22 -9.31 19.16
CA ARG A 146 -2.11 -10.28 18.52
C ARG A 146 -1.36 -11.07 17.46
N LYS A 147 -1.37 -12.40 17.58
CA LYS A 147 -0.68 -13.33 16.69
C LYS A 147 -1.58 -13.80 15.56
N ARG A 148 -1.00 -13.90 14.37
CA ARG A 148 -1.55 -14.61 13.23
C ARG A 148 -0.63 -15.78 12.89
N TRP A 149 -1.15 -17.01 13.03
CA TRP A 149 -0.42 -18.22 12.71
C TRP A 149 -0.34 -18.42 11.19
N LEU A 150 0.82 -18.85 10.72
CA LEU A 150 1.16 -19.07 9.33
C LEU A 150 1.78 -20.46 9.16
N PRO A 151 0.98 -21.54 9.28
CA PRO A 151 1.49 -22.92 9.37
C PRO A 151 2.28 -23.37 8.14
N TYR A 152 2.05 -22.71 7.00
CA TYR A 152 2.69 -23.07 5.73
C TYR A 152 3.80 -22.11 5.29
N ILE A 153 4.14 -21.09 6.08
CA ILE A 153 5.14 -20.08 5.71
C ILE A 153 6.53 -20.67 5.37
N ALA A 154 6.87 -21.80 5.97
CA ALA A 154 8.11 -22.53 5.73
C ALA A 154 7.99 -23.63 4.66
N SER A 155 6.83 -23.75 3.99
CA SER A 155 6.64 -24.77 2.96
C SER A 155 7.47 -24.46 1.71
N TYR A 156 7.94 -25.51 1.04
CA TYR A 156 8.64 -25.37 -0.25
C TYR A 156 7.70 -24.97 -1.40
N SER A 157 6.38 -25.04 -1.19
CA SER A 157 5.39 -24.70 -2.19
C SER A 157 4.98 -23.22 -2.05
N THR A 158 5.28 -22.42 -3.04
CA THR A 158 4.87 -21.01 -3.12
C THR A 158 3.33 -20.82 -3.14
N ARG A 159 2.56 -21.90 -3.38
CA ARG A 159 1.08 -21.87 -3.31
C ARG A 159 0.56 -22.05 -1.89
N LEU A 160 1.38 -22.59 -0.98
CA LEU A 160 1.01 -22.87 0.42
C LEU A 160 1.65 -21.88 1.40
N ALA A 161 2.70 -21.16 0.99
CA ALA A 161 3.32 -20.10 1.76
C ALA A 161 2.66 -18.75 1.46
#